data_dc939c2fdeba18f75f39e5f84bd02407
#
_entry.id   dc939c2fdeba18f75f39e5f84bd02407
#
_cell.length_a   1.000
_cell.length_b   1.000
_cell.length_c   1.000
_cell.angle_alpha   90.00
_cell.angle_beta   90.00
_cell.angle_gamma   90.00
#
_symmetry.space_group_name_H-M   'P 1'
#
loop_
_entity.id
_entity.type
_entity.pdbx_description
1 polymer ?
#
loop_
_entity_poly.entity_id
_entity_poly.type
_entity_poly.pdbx_seq_one_letter_code
_entity_poly.pdbx_strand_id
1 'polypeptide(L)'
;MSSITNDQLKATGTAQVIAILESAPPAGASARAGGVALTAAAASPQLAGLENYFVSQQGQNHELAAAGMSGASARSTAARSRSRSRRARTAPDVLTFPNLGVVLGTVTREGLEGLRSDVRVKKVVGAPQFSLIRPVAAADAKLATQNTWGIQFLKVPKLWSQGLSGKGIQVGHLDTGADGKHPALKTAFAAFAEFDFLGMQVTPNPKPHDTDDHGTHTAATIAGRAVQGRAVGVAPKAKLASAIVIEGGNVIARILGGMDWAISQNVRILSMSLGLRGFVDDFLAITQIIRSKNILPVFAVGNEGVFTSRSPGNYSEALSVGAHDRNGMIADFSSSQRFLRPADPLVPDIVGPGVDVISARPGGGFQSMSGTSMATPHIAGLAALLFEAKPSATAADVEKAIFNSSKLGSIPRSRGNRGMPDGVVALSILTGTSVGGSKGTTVKVASKKSGKKSPARKRSKKAGRKAAKKK
;
A
#
# COMPACT_ATOMS: atom_id res chain seq x y z
N MET A 1 -20.50 2.59 15.02
CA MET A 1 -20.05 3.87 14.46
C MET A 1 -18.58 4.02 14.81
N SER A 2 -17.71 4.46 13.88
CA SER A 2 -16.40 4.87 14.31
C SER A 2 -16.50 6.08 15.23
N SER A 3 -15.60 6.20 16.18
CA SER A 3 -15.55 7.36 17.07
C SER A 3 -15.47 8.66 16.26
N ILE A 4 -14.68 8.66 15.20
CA ILE A 4 -14.47 9.82 14.30
C ILE A 4 -15.79 10.36 13.73
N THR A 5 -16.64 9.52 13.16
CA THR A 5 -17.94 9.93 12.59
C THR A 5 -18.88 10.50 13.65
N ASN A 6 -18.94 9.84 14.83
CA ASN A 6 -19.77 10.31 15.93
C ASN A 6 -19.32 11.66 16.47
N ASP A 7 -18.01 11.84 16.62
CA ASP A 7 -17.45 13.07 17.17
C ASP A 7 -17.67 14.24 16.19
N GLN A 8 -17.52 14.01 14.87
CA GLN A 8 -17.85 15.02 13.86
C GLN A 8 -19.34 15.40 13.88
N LEU A 9 -20.24 14.41 13.87
CA LEU A 9 -21.70 14.66 13.94
C LEU A 9 -22.10 15.42 15.20
N LYS A 10 -21.49 15.16 16.34
CA LYS A 10 -21.75 15.89 17.59
C LYS A 10 -21.22 17.33 17.54
N ALA A 11 -20.04 17.52 16.95
CA ALA A 11 -19.38 18.82 16.95
C ALA A 11 -19.96 19.79 15.89
N THR A 12 -20.33 19.29 14.71
CA THR A 12 -20.66 20.12 13.55
C THR A 12 -22.04 19.81 12.92
N GLY A 13 -22.73 18.79 13.41
CA GLY A 13 -23.98 18.30 12.80
C GLY A 13 -23.77 17.48 11.52
N THR A 14 -22.54 17.43 11.00
CA THR A 14 -22.19 16.71 9.77
C THR A 14 -20.93 15.88 9.94
N ALA A 15 -20.75 14.85 9.09
CA ALA A 15 -19.52 14.04 9.06
C ALA A 15 -19.16 13.68 7.63
N GLN A 16 -17.85 13.63 7.33
CA GLN A 16 -17.37 13.10 6.07
C GLN A 16 -17.29 11.56 6.18
N VAL A 17 -17.89 10.87 5.22
CA VAL A 17 -17.99 9.40 5.22
C VAL A 17 -17.62 8.81 3.87
N ILE A 18 -17.19 7.54 3.90
CA ILE A 18 -16.98 6.68 2.74
C ILE A 18 -18.08 5.64 2.74
N ALA A 19 -18.94 5.66 1.71
CA ALA A 19 -19.91 4.60 1.45
C ALA A 19 -19.28 3.57 0.50
N ILE A 20 -19.21 2.32 0.94
CA ILE A 20 -18.70 1.18 0.16
C ILE A 20 -19.92 0.51 -0.47
N LEU A 21 -19.90 0.35 -1.79
CA LEU A 21 -21.00 -0.20 -2.55
C LEU A 21 -20.95 -1.74 -2.60
N GLU A 22 -22.11 -2.39 -2.71
CA GLU A 22 -22.22 -3.85 -2.87
C GLU A 22 -21.57 -4.34 -4.15
N SER A 23 -21.70 -3.57 -5.24
CA SER A 23 -21.04 -3.83 -6.51
C SER A 23 -20.38 -2.56 -7.03
N ALA A 24 -19.17 -2.68 -7.54
CA ALA A 24 -18.52 -1.56 -8.22
C ALA A 24 -19.39 -1.16 -9.43
N PRO A 25 -19.63 0.15 -9.66
CA PRO A 25 -20.31 0.60 -10.86
C PRO A 25 -19.55 0.09 -12.09
N PRO A 26 -20.24 -0.30 -13.19
CA PRO A 26 -19.57 -0.67 -14.41
C PRO A 26 -18.69 0.49 -14.86
N ALA A 27 -17.42 0.21 -15.14
CA ALA A 27 -16.51 1.19 -15.71
C ALA A 27 -17.07 1.56 -17.08
N GLY A 28 -17.83 2.66 -17.14
CA GLY A 28 -18.27 3.22 -18.41
C GLY A 28 -17.05 3.58 -19.25
N ALA A 29 -17.15 3.46 -20.57
CA ALA A 29 -16.07 3.74 -21.53
C ALA A 29 -15.47 5.16 -21.44
N SER A 30 -15.97 6.01 -20.56
CA SER A 30 -15.47 7.35 -20.26
C SER A 30 -15.09 7.57 -18.79
N ALA A 31 -15.02 6.52 -17.95
CA ALA A 31 -14.57 6.65 -16.57
C ALA A 31 -13.10 7.06 -16.55
N ARG A 32 -12.84 8.36 -16.48
CA ARG A 32 -11.53 8.88 -16.14
C ARG A 32 -11.17 8.35 -14.76
N ALA A 33 -10.08 7.62 -14.68
CA ALA A 33 -9.55 7.14 -13.42
C ALA A 33 -9.28 8.32 -12.47
N GLY A 34 -9.63 8.16 -11.21
CA GLY A 34 -9.56 9.20 -10.20
C GLY A 34 -10.94 9.71 -9.78
N GLY A 35 -11.00 10.41 -8.66
CA GLY A 35 -12.27 10.94 -8.14
C GLY A 35 -13.07 11.68 -9.20
N VAL A 36 -14.26 11.20 -9.48
CA VAL A 36 -15.21 11.80 -10.44
C VAL A 36 -16.36 12.39 -9.64
N ALA A 37 -16.69 13.64 -9.93
CA ALA A 37 -17.87 14.26 -9.35
C ALA A 37 -19.10 13.43 -9.67
N LEU A 38 -19.89 13.10 -8.67
CA LEU A 38 -21.21 12.50 -8.84
C LEU A 38 -22.16 13.59 -9.31
N THR A 39 -22.13 13.91 -10.61
CA THR A 39 -23.13 14.78 -11.21
C THR A 39 -24.24 13.90 -11.79
N ALA A 40 -25.47 14.32 -11.68
CA ALA A 40 -26.64 13.60 -12.15
C ALA A 40 -26.56 13.15 -13.63
N ALA A 41 -25.76 13.82 -14.44
CA ALA A 41 -25.54 13.49 -15.85
C ALA A 41 -24.51 12.39 -16.12
N ALA A 42 -23.66 12.05 -15.13
CA ALA A 42 -22.58 11.06 -15.28
C ALA A 42 -22.82 9.81 -14.43
N ALA A 43 -23.87 9.78 -13.62
CA ALA A 43 -24.16 8.67 -12.74
C ALA A 43 -24.64 7.46 -13.54
N SER A 44 -24.01 6.31 -13.28
CA SER A 44 -24.64 5.04 -13.65
C SER A 44 -25.99 4.94 -12.94
N PRO A 45 -26.99 4.24 -13.52
CA PRO A 45 -28.27 4.03 -12.84
C PRO A 45 -28.14 3.46 -11.42
N GLN A 46 -27.03 2.80 -11.12
CA GLN A 46 -26.70 2.23 -9.82
C GLN A 46 -26.37 3.29 -8.76
N LEU A 47 -26.00 4.50 -9.14
CA LEU A 47 -25.62 5.59 -8.24
C LEU A 47 -26.74 6.65 -8.13
N ALA A 48 -27.73 6.61 -9.04
CA ALA A 48 -28.81 7.61 -9.08
C ALA A 48 -29.57 7.64 -7.74
N GLY A 49 -29.69 8.83 -7.16
CA GLY A 49 -30.36 9.05 -5.89
C GLY A 49 -29.49 8.85 -4.64
N LEU A 50 -28.27 8.27 -4.75
CA LEU A 50 -27.34 8.23 -3.61
C LEU A 50 -26.88 9.63 -3.20
N GLU A 51 -26.80 10.57 -4.15
CA GLU A 51 -26.45 11.97 -3.91
C GLU A 51 -27.39 12.65 -2.91
N ASN A 52 -28.65 12.19 -2.78
CA ASN A 52 -29.63 12.79 -1.88
C ASN A 52 -29.31 12.57 -0.39
N TYR A 53 -28.46 11.61 -0.07
CA TYR A 53 -27.99 11.38 1.30
C TYR A 53 -26.88 12.33 1.75
N PHE A 54 -26.26 13.03 0.81
CA PHE A 54 -25.13 13.91 1.08
C PHE A 54 -25.56 15.39 1.10
N VAL A 55 -24.92 16.17 1.94
CA VAL A 55 -25.15 17.61 2.02
C VAL A 55 -24.25 18.36 1.06
N SER A 56 -24.81 19.41 0.43
CA SER A 56 -24.03 20.32 -0.42
C SER A 56 -23.13 21.22 0.43
N GLN A 57 -21.85 21.28 0.08
CA GLN A 57 -20.86 22.11 0.77
C GLN A 57 -20.77 23.56 0.21
N GLN A 58 -21.75 24.01 -0.55
CA GLN A 58 -21.70 25.33 -1.21
C GLN A 58 -21.48 26.53 -0.28
N GLY A 59 -21.56 26.35 1.04
CA GLY A 59 -21.37 27.42 2.03
C GLY A 59 -20.08 27.39 2.86
N GLN A 60 -19.38 26.27 2.96
CA GLN A 60 -18.27 26.11 3.92
C GLN A 60 -16.85 26.26 3.34
N ASN A 61 -16.71 26.29 2.01
CA ASN A 61 -15.41 26.30 1.36
C ASN A 61 -14.63 27.63 1.44
N HIS A 62 -15.25 28.72 1.86
CA HIS A 62 -14.56 30.01 2.04
C HIS A 62 -13.75 30.11 3.35
N GLU A 63 -14.15 29.42 4.42
CA GLU A 63 -13.45 29.48 5.72
C GLU A 63 -12.23 28.57 5.81
N LEU A 64 -12.28 27.37 5.21
CA LEU A 64 -11.18 26.41 5.26
C LEU A 64 -9.96 26.83 4.42
N ALA A 65 -10.18 27.55 3.33
CA ALA A 65 -9.08 28.11 2.53
C ALA A 65 -8.35 29.25 3.25
N ALA A 66 -9.04 29.99 4.12
CA ALA A 66 -8.47 31.09 4.90
C ALA A 66 -7.73 30.61 6.16
N ALA A 67 -8.18 29.52 6.79
CA ALA A 67 -7.57 28.97 8.01
C ALA A 67 -6.26 28.23 7.79
N GLY A 68 -5.99 27.74 6.58
CA GLY A 68 -4.76 27.02 6.24
C GLY A 68 -3.52 27.89 6.01
N MET A 69 -3.64 29.23 6.00
CA MET A 69 -2.55 30.13 5.62
C MET A 69 -1.81 30.82 6.78
N SER A 70 -2.15 30.55 8.02
CA SER A 70 -1.52 31.24 9.17
C SER A 70 -0.63 30.31 10.01
N GLY A 71 0.43 29.77 9.44
CA GLY A 71 1.36 29.00 10.27
C GLY A 71 2.49 28.29 9.54
N ALA A 72 3.24 28.97 8.67
CA ALA A 72 4.57 28.52 8.31
C ALA A 72 5.37 29.69 7.78
N SER A 73 6.40 30.07 8.54
CA SER A 73 7.43 31.01 8.12
C SER A 73 8.17 30.45 6.91
N ALA A 74 7.88 30.99 5.74
CA ALA A 74 8.53 30.63 4.51
C ALA A 74 9.76 31.51 4.27
N ARG A 75 10.91 30.88 4.12
CA ARG A 75 11.98 31.41 3.28
C ARG A 75 12.14 30.46 2.10
N SER A 76 11.56 30.81 0.97
CA SER A 76 12.03 30.33 -0.33
C SER A 76 11.72 31.35 -1.41
N THR A 77 12.72 31.58 -2.22
CA THR A 77 12.85 32.51 -3.33
C THR A 77 11.74 32.34 -4.37
N ALA A 78 11.03 33.42 -4.62
CA ALA A 78 9.94 33.51 -5.57
C ALA A 78 10.42 33.33 -7.02
N ALA A 79 9.98 32.28 -7.65
CA ALA A 79 9.85 32.23 -9.11
C ALA A 79 8.41 32.69 -9.45
N ARG A 80 8.29 33.92 -9.97
CA ARG A 80 7.03 34.47 -10.47
C ARG A 80 6.58 33.69 -11.71
N SER A 81 5.68 32.73 -11.53
CA SER A 81 4.91 32.16 -12.62
C SER A 81 3.61 32.97 -12.77
N ARG A 82 3.41 33.56 -13.92
CA ARG A 82 2.18 34.22 -14.33
C ARG A 82 1.05 33.19 -14.37
N SER A 83 0.25 33.11 -13.32
CA SER A 83 -0.94 32.26 -13.32
C SER A 83 -2.02 32.93 -14.18
N ARG A 84 -2.38 32.31 -15.30
CA ARG A 84 -3.65 32.54 -15.96
C ARG A 84 -4.75 32.21 -14.93
N SER A 85 -5.71 33.10 -14.75
CA SER A 85 -6.86 32.95 -13.86
C SER A 85 -7.55 31.61 -14.13
N ARG A 86 -7.29 30.60 -13.30
CA ARG A 86 -8.12 29.40 -13.22
C ARG A 86 -9.42 29.84 -12.53
N ARG A 87 -10.56 29.76 -13.24
CA ARG A 87 -11.88 29.80 -12.61
C ARG A 87 -11.83 28.89 -11.38
N ALA A 88 -12.20 29.43 -10.21
CA ALA A 88 -12.36 28.64 -9.00
C ALA A 88 -13.31 27.49 -9.31
N ARG A 89 -12.79 26.27 -9.33
CA ARG A 89 -13.63 25.05 -9.41
C ARG A 89 -14.27 24.90 -8.06
N THR A 90 -15.59 24.95 -8.01
CA THR A 90 -16.32 24.52 -6.80
C THR A 90 -16.06 23.02 -6.60
N ALA A 91 -15.76 22.63 -5.36
CA ALA A 91 -15.63 21.24 -5.00
C ALA A 91 -16.93 20.50 -5.31
N PRO A 92 -16.90 19.32 -5.93
CA PRO A 92 -18.07 18.49 -6.02
C PRO A 92 -18.46 18.02 -4.62
N ASP A 93 -19.73 18.05 -4.31
CA ASP A 93 -20.24 17.68 -2.99
C ASP A 93 -20.05 16.18 -2.70
N VAL A 94 -19.98 15.37 -3.74
CA VAL A 94 -19.81 13.91 -3.66
C VAL A 94 -18.81 13.45 -4.71
N LEU A 95 -17.85 12.61 -4.31
CA LEU A 95 -16.85 11.98 -5.17
C LEU A 95 -17.12 10.48 -5.28
N THR A 96 -17.04 9.96 -6.49
CA THR A 96 -17.10 8.52 -6.77
C THR A 96 -15.74 7.99 -7.21
N PHE A 97 -15.42 6.78 -6.78
CA PHE A 97 -14.20 6.06 -7.12
C PHE A 97 -14.59 4.68 -7.68
N PRO A 98 -14.84 4.60 -9.00
CA PRO A 98 -15.51 3.44 -9.60
C PRO A 98 -14.72 2.13 -9.47
N ASN A 99 -13.38 2.18 -9.60
CA ASN A 99 -12.54 0.98 -9.50
C ASN A 99 -12.47 0.43 -8.07
N LEU A 100 -12.63 1.32 -7.06
CA LEU A 100 -12.77 0.95 -5.66
C LEU A 100 -14.22 0.57 -5.29
N GLY A 101 -15.20 1.04 -6.04
CA GLY A 101 -16.61 0.86 -5.70
C GLY A 101 -16.99 1.66 -4.43
N VAL A 102 -16.50 2.90 -4.30
CA VAL A 102 -16.79 3.73 -3.12
C VAL A 102 -17.23 5.14 -3.51
N VAL A 103 -17.96 5.76 -2.59
CA VAL A 103 -18.43 7.15 -2.68
C VAL A 103 -17.98 7.89 -1.42
N LEU A 104 -17.41 9.07 -1.58
CA LEU A 104 -16.99 9.97 -0.50
C LEU A 104 -17.85 11.22 -0.52
N GLY A 105 -18.38 11.61 0.62
CA GLY A 105 -19.14 12.85 0.77
C GLY A 105 -19.43 13.17 2.23
N THR A 106 -20.08 14.31 2.46
CA THR A 106 -20.49 14.77 3.79
C THR A 106 -21.97 14.47 4.01
N VAL A 107 -22.31 13.96 5.18
CA VAL A 107 -23.69 13.58 5.54
C VAL A 107 -24.12 14.24 6.85
N THR A 108 -25.45 14.46 7.01
CA THR A 108 -26.08 14.65 8.31
C THR A 108 -26.32 13.30 8.98
N ARG A 109 -26.92 13.31 10.18
CA ARG A 109 -27.34 12.06 10.85
C ARG A 109 -28.37 11.29 10.01
N GLU A 110 -29.36 11.99 9.45
CA GLU A 110 -30.40 11.42 8.60
C GLU A 110 -29.81 10.82 7.32
N GLY A 111 -28.90 11.57 6.66
CA GLY A 111 -28.20 11.08 5.46
C GLY A 111 -27.38 9.83 5.75
N LEU A 112 -26.70 9.76 6.92
CA LEU A 112 -25.95 8.58 7.35
C LEU A 112 -26.87 7.36 7.56
N GLU A 113 -28.03 7.55 8.21
CA GLU A 113 -29.01 6.49 8.42
C GLU A 113 -29.61 6.01 7.07
N GLY A 114 -29.90 6.96 6.17
CA GLY A 114 -30.35 6.66 4.81
C GLY A 114 -29.33 5.82 4.03
N LEU A 115 -28.05 6.20 4.03
CA LEU A 115 -26.97 5.42 3.40
C LEU A 115 -26.85 4.01 3.95
N ARG A 116 -27.00 3.84 5.26
CA ARG A 116 -26.91 2.52 5.91
C ARG A 116 -28.08 1.61 5.58
N SER A 117 -29.23 2.18 5.29
CA SER A 117 -30.45 1.45 4.94
C SER A 117 -30.56 1.16 3.43
N ASP A 118 -29.71 1.79 2.61
CA ASP A 118 -29.73 1.62 1.17
C ASP A 118 -29.10 0.27 0.79
N VAL A 119 -29.86 -0.56 0.07
CA VAL A 119 -29.45 -1.92 -0.34
C VAL A 119 -28.22 -1.93 -1.25
N ARG A 120 -27.86 -0.81 -1.86
CA ARG A 120 -26.67 -0.65 -2.70
C ARG A 120 -25.41 -0.42 -1.90
N VAL A 121 -25.56 -0.06 -0.62
CA VAL A 121 -24.46 0.29 0.27
C VAL A 121 -24.15 -0.87 1.21
N LYS A 122 -22.99 -1.47 1.05
CA LYS A 122 -22.51 -2.56 1.88
C LYS A 122 -22.07 -2.11 3.27
N LYS A 123 -21.41 -0.97 3.33
CA LYS A 123 -20.85 -0.42 4.57
C LYS A 123 -20.62 1.08 4.45
N VAL A 124 -20.86 1.82 5.53
CA VAL A 124 -20.46 3.23 5.66
C VAL A 124 -19.43 3.34 6.78
N VAL A 125 -18.32 3.98 6.49
CA VAL A 125 -17.20 4.22 7.42
C VAL A 125 -16.86 5.70 7.48
N GLY A 126 -16.18 6.13 8.53
CA GLY A 126 -15.67 7.50 8.64
C GLY A 126 -14.58 7.78 7.59
N ALA A 127 -14.38 9.06 7.27
CA ALA A 127 -13.31 9.52 6.41
C ALA A 127 -12.11 9.94 7.28
N PRO A 128 -11.09 9.08 7.44
CA PRO A 128 -9.98 9.34 8.34
C PRO A 128 -8.97 10.33 7.75
N GLN A 129 -8.22 11.01 8.62
CA GLN A 129 -7.19 11.98 8.23
C GLN A 129 -5.80 11.33 8.20
N PHE A 130 -5.30 11.08 7.00
CA PHE A 130 -3.97 10.53 6.78
C PHE A 130 -2.86 11.58 6.89
N SER A 131 -1.67 11.12 7.24
CA SER A 131 -0.44 11.91 7.17
C SER A 131 0.71 11.09 6.61
N LEU A 132 1.68 11.79 6.02
CA LEU A 132 2.94 11.18 5.58
C LEU A 132 3.67 10.59 6.81
N ILE A 133 4.25 9.40 6.65
CA ILE A 133 5.16 8.84 7.65
C ILE A 133 6.54 9.43 7.38
N ARG A 134 6.80 10.62 7.95
CA ARG A 134 8.04 11.34 7.69
C ARG A 134 9.26 10.59 8.18
N PRO A 135 10.38 10.67 7.42
CA PRO A 135 11.67 10.17 7.89
C PRO A 135 12.07 10.79 9.22
N VAL A 136 12.72 10.01 10.08
CA VAL A 136 13.24 10.50 11.37
C VAL A 136 14.60 11.20 11.22
N ALA A 137 15.27 10.95 10.11
CA ALA A 137 16.52 11.61 9.74
C ALA A 137 16.61 11.74 8.22
N ALA A 138 17.17 12.85 7.75
CA ALA A 138 17.49 13.13 6.36
C ALA A 138 18.76 13.96 6.25
N ALA A 139 19.65 13.61 5.30
CA ALA A 139 20.89 14.33 5.06
C ALA A 139 21.34 14.15 3.60
N ASP A 140 22.07 15.13 3.07
CA ASP A 140 22.72 14.99 1.76
C ASP A 140 23.70 13.81 1.77
N ALA A 141 23.74 13.06 0.69
CA ALA A 141 24.57 11.88 0.57
C ALA A 141 25.21 11.75 -0.81
N LYS A 142 26.32 11.00 -0.87
CA LYS A 142 26.96 10.60 -2.14
C LYS A 142 26.74 9.12 -2.36
N LEU A 143 26.43 8.74 -3.57
CA LEU A 143 26.36 7.34 -3.97
C LEU A 143 27.78 6.81 -4.20
N ALA A 144 28.40 6.28 -3.14
CA ALA A 144 29.80 5.85 -3.17
C ALA A 144 29.98 4.39 -3.58
N THR A 145 29.01 3.51 -3.26
CA THR A 145 29.07 2.07 -3.52
C THR A 145 28.40 1.71 -4.83
N GLN A 146 28.77 0.57 -5.44
CA GLN A 146 28.15 0.05 -6.66
C GLN A 146 26.65 -0.21 -6.44
N ASN A 147 26.27 -0.73 -5.29
CA ASN A 147 24.88 -0.94 -4.87
C ASN A 147 24.69 -0.34 -3.50
N THR A 148 23.53 0.25 -3.24
CA THR A 148 23.17 0.67 -1.89
C THR A 148 23.10 -0.54 -0.95
N TRP A 149 23.29 -0.32 0.35
CA TRP A 149 23.39 -1.42 1.30
C TRP A 149 22.10 -2.27 1.37
N GLY A 150 20.93 -1.64 1.23
CA GLY A 150 19.66 -2.34 1.27
C GLY A 150 19.49 -3.33 0.10
N ILE A 151 19.95 -2.97 -1.10
CA ILE A 151 20.01 -3.85 -2.27
C ILE A 151 20.88 -5.07 -1.98
N GLN A 152 22.05 -4.86 -1.37
CA GLN A 152 22.97 -5.95 -0.98
C GLN A 152 22.35 -6.84 0.11
N PHE A 153 21.76 -6.23 1.12
CA PHE A 153 21.16 -6.96 2.24
C PHE A 153 20.06 -7.92 1.79
N LEU A 154 19.18 -7.48 0.92
CA LEU A 154 18.12 -8.30 0.32
C LEU A 154 18.62 -9.32 -0.72
N LYS A 155 19.93 -9.38 -0.97
CA LYS A 155 20.57 -10.24 -1.98
C LYS A 155 20.06 -10.02 -3.40
N VAL A 156 19.57 -8.85 -3.70
CA VAL A 156 19.01 -8.47 -5.00
C VAL A 156 19.99 -8.67 -6.17
N PRO A 157 21.32 -8.40 -6.06
CA PRO A 157 22.27 -8.68 -7.13
C PRO A 157 22.26 -10.12 -7.63
N LYS A 158 21.94 -11.10 -6.75
CA LYS A 158 21.78 -12.50 -7.15
C LYS A 158 20.50 -12.75 -7.94
N LEU A 159 19.45 -11.95 -7.75
CA LEU A 159 18.25 -12.01 -8.57
C LEU A 159 18.52 -11.37 -9.95
N TRP A 160 19.22 -10.25 -9.96
CA TRP A 160 19.64 -9.61 -11.23
C TRP A 160 20.53 -10.51 -12.09
N SER A 161 21.45 -11.26 -11.49
CA SER A 161 22.28 -12.22 -12.22
C SER A 161 21.50 -13.38 -12.85
N GLN A 162 20.26 -13.61 -12.39
CA GLN A 162 19.29 -14.56 -12.97
C GLN A 162 18.39 -13.90 -14.03
N GLY A 163 18.66 -12.64 -14.41
CA GLY A 163 17.92 -11.90 -15.43
C GLY A 163 16.71 -11.12 -14.90
N LEU A 164 16.41 -11.21 -13.60
CA LEU A 164 15.28 -10.49 -12.99
C LEU A 164 15.65 -9.02 -12.78
N SER A 165 14.70 -8.13 -13.02
CA SER A 165 14.92 -6.68 -12.98
C SER A 165 13.65 -5.87 -12.68
N GLY A 166 12.50 -6.54 -12.51
CA GLY A 166 11.16 -5.96 -12.40
C GLY A 166 10.52 -5.68 -13.75
N LYS A 167 11.09 -6.21 -14.87
CA LYS A 167 10.58 -5.97 -16.22
C LYS A 167 9.14 -6.48 -16.36
N GLY A 168 8.27 -5.65 -16.93
CA GLY A 168 6.85 -5.97 -17.14
C GLY A 168 5.97 -5.77 -15.92
N ILE A 169 6.53 -5.41 -14.77
CA ILE A 169 5.77 -5.18 -13.54
C ILE A 169 5.54 -3.68 -13.32
N GLN A 170 4.28 -3.32 -13.03
CA GLN A 170 3.92 -1.97 -12.61
C GLN A 170 3.70 -1.93 -11.09
N VAL A 171 4.28 -0.89 -10.47
CA VAL A 171 4.14 -0.59 -9.04
C VAL A 171 3.38 0.72 -8.90
N GLY A 172 2.25 0.70 -8.20
CA GLY A 172 1.56 1.90 -7.74
C GLY A 172 2.37 2.54 -6.62
N HIS A 173 2.73 3.79 -6.80
CA HIS A 173 3.49 4.58 -5.85
C HIS A 173 2.66 5.81 -5.47
N LEU A 174 2.05 5.78 -4.29
CA LEU A 174 1.20 6.86 -3.77
C LEU A 174 1.94 7.60 -2.67
N ASP A 175 2.39 8.82 -2.98
CA ASP A 175 3.31 9.59 -2.14
C ASP A 175 3.18 11.10 -2.41
N THR A 176 4.24 11.87 -2.20
CA THR A 176 4.34 13.30 -2.53
C THR A 176 4.64 13.57 -4.00
N GLY A 177 4.77 12.54 -4.80
CA GLY A 177 5.16 12.58 -6.20
C GLY A 177 6.51 11.91 -6.45
N ALA A 178 7.17 12.25 -7.57
CA ALA A 178 8.55 11.85 -7.83
C ALA A 178 9.14 12.66 -8.98
N ASP A 179 10.41 13.08 -8.87
CA ASP A 179 11.09 13.89 -9.87
C ASP A 179 11.46 13.07 -11.13
N GLY A 180 10.64 13.22 -12.16
CA GLY A 180 10.88 12.57 -13.47
C GLY A 180 12.10 13.07 -14.24
N LYS A 181 12.74 14.14 -13.80
CA LYS A 181 13.97 14.66 -14.41
C LYS A 181 15.22 14.04 -13.80
N HIS A 182 15.11 13.45 -12.60
CA HIS A 182 16.24 12.82 -11.93
C HIS A 182 16.81 11.66 -12.78
N PRO A 183 18.15 11.55 -12.98
CA PRO A 183 18.77 10.53 -13.84
C PRO A 183 18.32 9.09 -13.54
N ALA A 184 18.11 8.75 -12.26
CA ALA A 184 17.63 7.43 -11.86
C ALA A 184 16.15 7.18 -12.23
N LEU A 185 15.34 8.21 -12.47
CA LEU A 185 13.91 8.09 -12.66
C LEU A 185 13.38 8.44 -14.04
N LYS A 186 14.20 9.05 -14.93
CA LYS A 186 13.80 9.52 -16.26
C LYS A 186 12.97 8.51 -17.09
N THR A 187 13.21 7.23 -16.93
CA THR A 187 12.53 6.16 -17.67
C THR A 187 11.73 5.23 -16.77
N ALA A 188 11.53 5.61 -15.50
CA ALA A 188 10.88 4.76 -14.52
C ALA A 188 9.34 4.75 -14.65
N PHE A 189 8.74 5.82 -15.13
CA PHE A 189 7.30 5.98 -15.13
C PHE A 189 6.62 5.24 -16.28
N ALA A 190 5.53 4.54 -15.98
CA ALA A 190 4.50 4.14 -16.93
C ALA A 190 3.41 5.23 -17.00
N ALA A 191 3.04 5.78 -15.84
CA ALA A 191 2.04 6.81 -15.71
C ALA A 191 2.34 7.71 -14.51
N PHE A 192 1.80 8.94 -14.54
CA PHE A 192 1.88 9.89 -13.44
C PHE A 192 0.55 10.61 -13.31
N ALA A 193 0.09 10.82 -12.07
CA ALA A 193 -1.09 11.60 -11.75
C ALA A 193 -0.82 12.56 -10.59
N GLU A 194 -1.60 13.63 -10.55
CA GLU A 194 -1.70 14.52 -9.41
C GLU A 194 -3.18 14.67 -9.07
N PHE A 195 -3.50 14.62 -7.79
CA PHE A 195 -4.82 14.94 -7.29
C PHE A 195 -4.77 16.28 -6.59
N ASP A 196 -5.66 17.19 -6.99
CA ASP A 196 -5.72 18.53 -6.42
C ASP A 196 -6.24 18.51 -4.97
N PHE A 197 -6.31 19.67 -4.33
CA PHE A 197 -6.76 19.78 -2.94
C PHE A 197 -8.21 19.33 -2.69
N LEU A 198 -8.99 19.13 -3.76
CA LEU A 198 -10.36 18.62 -3.70
C LEU A 198 -10.42 17.10 -3.96
N GLY A 199 -9.29 16.45 -4.28
CA GLY A 199 -9.22 15.05 -4.63
C GLY A 199 -9.54 14.75 -6.09
N MET A 200 -9.64 15.78 -6.94
CA MET A 200 -9.88 15.62 -8.37
C MET A 200 -8.56 15.44 -9.12
N GLN A 201 -8.52 14.52 -10.08
CA GLN A 201 -7.34 14.36 -10.92
C GLN A 201 -7.09 15.62 -11.75
N VAL A 202 -5.87 16.15 -11.66
CA VAL A 202 -5.42 17.29 -12.47
C VAL A 202 -5.33 16.87 -13.94
N THR A 203 -6.00 17.61 -14.81
CA THR A 203 -6.02 17.32 -16.26
C THR A 203 -5.67 18.58 -17.08
N PRO A 204 -4.80 18.46 -18.11
CA PRO A 204 -4.03 17.27 -18.48
C PRO A 204 -3.06 16.84 -17.38
N ASN A 205 -2.68 15.56 -17.35
CA ASN A 205 -1.73 15.06 -16.35
C ASN A 205 -0.42 15.85 -16.42
N PRO A 206 0.08 16.33 -15.27
CA PRO A 206 1.36 17.01 -15.22
C PRO A 206 2.51 16.05 -15.54
N LYS A 207 3.68 16.61 -15.89
CA LYS A 207 4.92 15.81 -15.95
C LYS A 207 5.29 15.36 -14.53
N PRO A 208 5.91 14.17 -14.39
CA PRO A 208 6.34 13.69 -13.08
C PRO A 208 7.20 14.71 -12.34
N HIS A 209 6.77 15.08 -11.16
CA HIS A 209 7.42 16.02 -10.24
C HIS A 209 7.10 15.62 -8.79
N ASP A 210 7.82 16.19 -7.85
CA ASP A 210 7.65 15.97 -6.42
C ASP A 210 7.27 17.28 -5.73
N THR A 211 6.38 17.22 -4.78
CA THR A 211 5.99 18.38 -3.94
C THR A 211 6.76 18.45 -2.62
N ASP A 212 7.55 17.40 -2.35
CA ASP A 212 8.45 17.25 -1.21
C ASP A 212 9.73 16.56 -1.72
N ASP A 213 10.51 15.92 -0.89
CA ASP A 213 11.66 15.09 -1.29
C ASP A 213 11.43 13.58 -1.03
N HIS A 214 10.40 13.28 -0.25
CA HIS A 214 10.08 11.94 0.20
C HIS A 214 9.71 11.00 -0.96
N GLY A 215 8.82 11.42 -1.84
CA GLY A 215 8.34 10.57 -2.95
C GLY A 215 9.43 10.25 -3.98
N THR A 216 10.32 11.19 -4.28
CA THR A 216 11.47 10.91 -5.17
C THR A 216 12.40 9.85 -4.57
N HIS A 217 12.64 9.93 -3.27
CA HIS A 217 13.48 8.96 -2.56
C HIS A 217 12.87 7.56 -2.58
N THR A 218 11.59 7.43 -2.24
CA THR A 218 10.88 6.14 -2.21
C THR A 218 10.69 5.55 -3.61
N ALA A 219 10.34 6.35 -4.60
CA ALA A 219 10.23 5.94 -6.01
C ALA A 219 11.55 5.38 -6.55
N ALA A 220 12.66 6.06 -6.28
CA ALA A 220 13.98 5.61 -6.73
C ALA A 220 14.44 4.35 -5.99
N THR A 221 14.08 4.17 -4.73
CA THR A 221 14.35 2.94 -3.97
C THR A 221 13.61 1.74 -4.58
N ILE A 222 12.37 1.92 -5.08
CA ILE A 222 11.65 0.85 -5.80
C ILE A 222 12.33 0.56 -7.14
N ALA A 223 12.41 1.57 -8.02
CA ALA A 223 12.61 1.38 -9.45
C ALA A 223 13.70 2.28 -10.06
N GLY A 224 14.57 2.86 -9.24
CA GLY A 224 15.65 3.71 -9.73
C GLY A 224 16.62 2.96 -10.64
N ARG A 225 16.93 3.55 -11.80
CA ARG A 225 17.96 3.06 -12.72
C ARG A 225 19.34 3.38 -12.15
N ALA A 226 20.33 2.60 -12.54
CA ALA A 226 21.72 2.89 -12.15
C ALA A 226 22.16 4.26 -12.69
N VAL A 227 22.86 5.02 -11.85
CA VAL A 227 23.47 6.30 -12.20
C VAL A 227 24.98 6.12 -12.12
N GLN A 228 25.68 6.36 -13.23
CA GLN A 228 27.14 6.14 -13.35
C GLN A 228 27.55 4.74 -12.87
N GLY A 229 26.79 3.70 -13.24
CA GLY A 229 27.04 2.32 -12.87
C GLY A 229 26.67 1.94 -11.44
N ARG A 230 26.09 2.85 -10.65
CA ARG A 230 25.72 2.64 -9.25
C ARG A 230 24.21 2.52 -9.09
N ALA A 231 23.74 1.42 -8.50
CA ALA A 231 22.33 1.09 -8.38
C ALA A 231 21.73 1.63 -7.06
N VAL A 232 20.54 2.22 -7.18
CA VAL A 232 19.73 2.69 -6.05
C VAL A 232 18.39 1.97 -5.95
N GLY A 233 17.81 1.51 -7.06
CA GLY A 233 16.52 0.84 -7.12
C GLY A 233 16.66 -0.67 -7.07
N VAL A 234 15.76 -1.33 -6.31
CA VAL A 234 15.70 -2.78 -6.18
C VAL A 234 15.26 -3.45 -7.47
N ALA A 235 14.26 -2.88 -8.16
CA ALA A 235 13.69 -3.39 -9.40
C ALA A 235 13.89 -2.39 -10.56
N PRO A 236 15.13 -2.26 -11.12
CA PRO A 236 15.49 -1.15 -11.99
C PRO A 236 14.81 -1.16 -13.38
N LYS A 237 14.03 -2.18 -13.72
CA LYS A 237 13.20 -2.20 -14.95
C LYS A 237 11.69 -2.25 -14.64
N ALA A 238 11.29 -2.25 -13.39
CA ALA A 238 9.90 -2.01 -13.03
C ALA A 238 9.45 -0.63 -13.49
N LYS A 239 8.15 -0.47 -13.69
CA LYS A 239 7.52 0.79 -14.04
C LYS A 239 6.68 1.30 -12.89
N LEU A 240 6.70 2.60 -12.69
CA LEU A 240 5.92 3.27 -11.66
C LEU A 240 4.65 3.88 -12.26
N ALA A 241 3.51 3.58 -11.68
CA ALA A 241 2.33 4.41 -11.73
C ALA A 241 2.36 5.27 -10.46
N SER A 242 2.93 6.47 -10.55
CA SER A 242 3.17 7.34 -9.39
C SER A 242 2.14 8.45 -9.31
N ALA A 243 1.63 8.74 -8.11
CA ALA A 243 0.66 9.80 -7.91
C ALA A 243 0.97 10.65 -6.68
N ILE A 244 0.72 11.96 -6.81
CA ILE A 244 0.70 12.91 -5.69
C ILE A 244 -0.66 12.80 -5.01
N VAL A 245 -0.66 12.27 -3.77
CA VAL A 245 -1.89 12.01 -3.01
C VAL A 245 -1.87 12.61 -1.61
N ILE A 246 -0.76 13.18 -1.19
CA ILE A 246 -0.59 13.71 0.16
C ILE A 246 0.01 15.11 0.10
N GLU A 247 0.02 15.80 1.21
CA GLU A 247 0.37 17.22 1.40
C GLU A 247 -0.77 18.18 1.04
N GLY A 248 -1.62 18.41 2.05
CA GLY A 248 -2.67 19.43 2.06
C GLY A 248 -3.99 19.04 1.39
N GLY A 249 -5.00 19.85 1.66
CA GLY A 249 -6.35 19.66 1.13
C GLY A 249 -7.11 18.48 1.70
N ASN A 250 -8.05 17.96 0.94
CA ASN A 250 -8.82 16.74 1.29
C ASN A 250 -7.97 15.50 1.03
N VAL A 251 -7.07 15.19 1.96
CA VAL A 251 -6.11 14.09 1.82
C VAL A 251 -6.78 12.74 1.58
N ILE A 252 -7.91 12.46 2.24
CA ILE A 252 -8.62 11.19 2.01
C ILE A 252 -9.16 11.08 0.59
N ALA A 253 -9.69 12.16 0.02
CA ALA A 253 -10.16 12.18 -1.36
C ALA A 253 -8.99 11.95 -2.34
N ARG A 254 -7.84 12.57 -2.09
CA ARG A 254 -6.62 12.38 -2.90
C ARG A 254 -6.10 10.95 -2.85
N ILE A 255 -6.08 10.33 -1.65
CA ILE A 255 -5.66 8.93 -1.48
C ILE A 255 -6.61 7.96 -2.18
N LEU A 256 -7.92 8.14 -2.00
CA LEU A 256 -8.92 7.31 -2.71
C LEU A 256 -8.81 7.49 -4.23
N GLY A 257 -8.62 8.72 -4.71
CA GLY A 257 -8.37 9.02 -6.11
C GLY A 257 -7.13 8.32 -6.65
N GLY A 258 -6.01 8.40 -5.91
CA GLY A 258 -4.77 7.72 -6.26
C GLY A 258 -4.89 6.20 -6.29
N MET A 259 -5.59 5.60 -5.31
CA MET A 259 -5.85 4.16 -5.28
C MET A 259 -6.74 3.71 -6.44
N ASP A 260 -7.83 4.41 -6.69
CA ASP A 260 -8.73 4.15 -7.80
C ASP A 260 -8.00 4.22 -9.14
N TRP A 261 -7.20 5.27 -9.32
CA TRP A 261 -6.36 5.44 -10.50
C TRP A 261 -5.29 4.34 -10.62
N ALA A 262 -4.60 3.98 -9.54
CA ALA A 262 -3.59 2.92 -9.57
C ALA A 262 -4.18 1.57 -10.00
N ILE A 263 -5.40 1.24 -9.58
CA ILE A 263 -6.12 0.05 -10.06
C ILE A 263 -6.28 0.10 -11.59
N SER A 264 -6.69 1.24 -12.15
CA SER A 264 -6.86 1.42 -13.61
C SER A 264 -5.54 1.32 -14.38
N GLN A 265 -4.40 1.52 -13.70
CA GLN A 265 -3.07 1.34 -14.30
C GLN A 265 -2.59 -0.12 -14.26
N ASN A 266 -3.41 -1.06 -13.80
CA ASN A 266 -3.06 -2.49 -13.67
C ASN A 266 -1.80 -2.76 -12.84
N VAL A 267 -1.63 -2.04 -11.75
CA VAL A 267 -0.50 -2.26 -10.83
C VAL A 267 -0.62 -3.62 -10.12
N ARG A 268 0.52 -4.26 -9.86
CA ARG A 268 0.58 -5.52 -9.11
C ARG A 268 0.91 -5.31 -7.63
N ILE A 269 1.45 -4.16 -7.32
CA ILE A 269 1.91 -3.76 -5.98
C ILE A 269 1.44 -2.34 -5.76
N LEU A 270 0.99 -2.04 -4.55
CA LEU A 270 0.68 -0.68 -4.11
C LEU A 270 1.60 -0.33 -2.94
N SER A 271 2.54 0.58 -3.16
CA SER A 271 3.48 1.06 -2.15
C SER A 271 3.02 2.38 -1.56
N MET A 272 2.84 2.42 -0.24
CA MET A 272 2.47 3.64 0.48
C MET A 272 3.25 3.79 1.77
N SER A 273 3.82 4.97 1.96
CA SER A 273 4.54 5.39 3.17
C SER A 273 3.79 6.49 3.91
N LEU A 274 2.49 6.28 4.11
CA LEU A 274 1.56 7.21 4.75
C LEU A 274 0.55 6.44 5.61
N GLY A 275 -0.06 7.08 6.60
CA GLY A 275 -1.01 6.40 7.48
C GLY A 275 -1.54 7.26 8.61
N LEU A 276 -2.40 6.64 9.40
CA LEU A 276 -3.05 7.17 10.60
C LEU A 276 -2.40 6.56 11.83
N ARG A 277 -2.14 7.34 12.85
CA ARG A 277 -1.63 6.81 14.12
C ARG A 277 -2.65 5.90 14.79
N GLY A 278 -2.18 4.77 15.30
CA GLY A 278 -2.99 3.76 15.96
C GLY A 278 -3.74 2.84 14.99
N PHE A 279 -4.64 2.05 15.53
CA PHE A 279 -5.51 1.17 14.75
C PHE A 279 -6.85 1.86 14.52
N VAL A 280 -7.15 2.14 13.26
CA VAL A 280 -8.41 2.74 12.80
C VAL A 280 -8.96 1.84 11.70
N ASP A 281 -10.10 1.19 11.95
CA ASP A 281 -10.67 0.19 11.05
C ASP A 281 -11.50 0.77 9.89
N ASP A 282 -11.70 2.08 9.87
CA ASP A 282 -12.46 2.78 8.82
C ASP A 282 -11.90 2.55 7.40
N PHE A 283 -10.58 2.31 7.29
CA PHE A 283 -9.94 2.09 6.00
C PHE A 283 -9.67 0.60 5.65
N LEU A 284 -10.05 -0.31 6.55
CA LEU A 284 -9.80 -1.74 6.39
C LEU A 284 -10.48 -2.30 5.13
N ALA A 285 -11.75 -1.96 4.92
CA ALA A 285 -12.51 -2.44 3.76
C ALA A 285 -11.91 -1.96 2.43
N ILE A 286 -11.32 -0.76 2.37
CA ILE A 286 -10.61 -0.25 1.19
C ILE A 286 -9.37 -1.11 0.91
N THR A 287 -8.61 -1.46 1.96
CA THR A 287 -7.45 -2.36 1.82
C THR A 287 -7.86 -3.76 1.35
N GLN A 288 -8.99 -4.27 1.84
CA GLN A 288 -9.57 -5.55 1.37
C GLN A 288 -9.95 -5.50 -0.12
N ILE A 289 -10.51 -4.38 -0.59
CA ILE A 289 -10.82 -4.19 -2.01
C ILE A 289 -9.54 -4.23 -2.86
N ILE A 290 -8.48 -3.51 -2.46
CA ILE A 290 -7.18 -3.56 -3.15
C ILE A 290 -6.66 -5.02 -3.22
N ARG A 291 -6.72 -5.72 -2.10
CA ARG A 291 -6.27 -7.12 -2.02
C ARG A 291 -7.10 -8.06 -2.91
N SER A 292 -8.41 -7.88 -2.96
CA SER A 292 -9.32 -8.69 -3.80
C SER A 292 -9.06 -8.54 -5.30
N LYS A 293 -8.46 -7.44 -5.72
CA LYS A 293 -8.01 -7.20 -7.10
C LYS A 293 -6.63 -7.80 -7.40
N ASN A 294 -6.12 -8.64 -6.51
CA ASN A 294 -4.80 -9.27 -6.63
C ASN A 294 -3.63 -8.27 -6.70
N ILE A 295 -3.79 -7.13 -6.04
CA ILE A 295 -2.76 -6.13 -5.82
C ILE A 295 -2.18 -6.35 -4.42
N LEU A 296 -0.84 -6.41 -4.29
CA LEU A 296 -0.16 -6.53 -3.01
C LEU A 296 0.02 -5.16 -2.37
N PRO A 297 -0.70 -4.84 -1.27
CA PRO A 297 -0.45 -3.61 -0.53
C PRO A 297 0.79 -3.78 0.34
N VAL A 298 1.79 -2.92 0.14
CA VAL A 298 3.05 -2.88 0.91
C VAL A 298 3.12 -1.54 1.61
N PHE A 299 2.91 -1.53 2.92
CA PHE A 299 2.70 -0.31 3.69
C PHE A 299 3.65 -0.19 4.88
N ALA A 300 4.08 1.03 5.15
CA ALA A 300 4.92 1.34 6.30
C ALA A 300 4.14 1.23 7.62
N VAL A 301 4.75 0.61 8.64
CA VAL A 301 4.10 0.40 9.94
C VAL A 301 4.08 1.65 10.82
N GLY A 302 4.98 2.62 10.59
CA GLY A 302 5.13 3.84 11.38
C GLY A 302 6.50 4.01 12.02
N ASN A 303 6.76 5.22 12.53
CA ASN A 303 8.05 5.63 13.07
C ASN A 303 7.97 6.11 14.55
N GLU A 304 7.00 5.59 15.30
CA GLU A 304 6.72 6.03 16.66
C GLU A 304 7.22 5.04 17.75
N GLY A 305 7.98 4.02 17.35
CA GLY A 305 8.61 3.06 18.27
C GLY A 305 7.68 1.93 18.75
N VAL A 306 8.01 1.36 19.91
CA VAL A 306 7.29 0.22 20.49
C VAL A 306 5.87 0.58 20.92
N PHE A 307 4.97 -0.40 20.88
CA PHE A 307 3.55 -0.29 21.25
C PHE A 307 2.77 0.69 20.40
N THR A 308 3.30 1.05 19.24
CA THR A 308 2.65 1.93 18.27
C THR A 308 2.55 1.27 16.90
N SER A 309 1.63 1.77 16.09
CA SER A 309 1.51 1.40 14.68
C SER A 309 0.66 2.42 13.93
N ARG A 310 0.62 2.32 12.61
CA ARG A 310 -0.24 3.16 11.76
C ARG A 310 -1.11 2.32 10.84
N SER A 311 -2.41 2.66 10.77
CA SER A 311 -3.31 2.15 9.73
C SER A 311 -3.07 2.87 8.40
N PRO A 312 -3.09 2.16 7.25
CA PRO A 312 -3.41 0.74 7.05
C PRO A 312 -2.21 -0.22 7.18
N GLY A 313 -1.00 0.26 7.52
CA GLY A 313 0.20 -0.56 7.70
C GLY A 313 0.12 -1.59 8.82
N ASN A 314 -0.91 -1.53 9.67
CA ASN A 314 -1.15 -2.48 10.75
C ASN A 314 -2.33 -3.45 10.50
N TYR A 315 -2.89 -3.45 9.28
CA TYR A 315 -3.93 -4.41 8.91
C TYR A 315 -3.34 -5.75 8.48
N SER A 316 -4.09 -6.83 8.72
CA SER A 316 -3.73 -8.18 8.24
C SER A 316 -3.80 -8.32 6.71
N GLU A 317 -4.50 -7.42 6.05
CA GLU A 317 -4.67 -7.36 4.60
C GLU A 317 -3.53 -6.63 3.87
N ALA A 318 -2.63 -6.00 4.62
CA ALA A 318 -1.44 -5.34 4.07
C ALA A 318 -0.18 -6.09 4.49
N LEU A 319 0.85 -6.06 3.65
CA LEU A 319 2.20 -6.42 4.04
C LEU A 319 2.80 -5.26 4.81
N SER A 320 2.87 -5.41 6.12
CA SER A 320 3.34 -4.41 7.07
C SER A 320 4.86 -4.40 7.17
N VAL A 321 5.51 -3.26 6.91
CA VAL A 321 6.96 -3.16 6.84
C VAL A 321 7.53 -2.26 7.93
N GLY A 322 8.37 -2.84 8.80
CA GLY A 322 9.23 -2.14 9.75
C GLY A 322 10.63 -1.86 9.21
N ALA A 323 11.49 -1.24 10.01
CA ALA A 323 12.81 -0.80 9.59
C ALA A 323 13.94 -1.46 10.42
N HIS A 324 15.01 -1.90 9.73
CA HIS A 324 16.26 -2.32 10.33
C HIS A 324 17.45 -1.56 9.73
N ASP A 325 18.58 -1.57 10.43
CA ASP A 325 19.85 -1.00 9.97
C ASP A 325 20.69 -2.00 9.16
N ARG A 326 21.86 -1.55 8.67
CA ARG A 326 22.79 -2.39 7.88
C ARG A 326 23.37 -3.59 8.62
N ASN A 327 23.31 -3.58 9.95
CA ASN A 327 23.77 -4.69 10.82
C ASN A 327 22.65 -5.70 11.11
N GLY A 328 21.44 -5.46 10.58
CA GLY A 328 20.28 -6.29 10.85
C GLY A 328 19.65 -6.04 12.23
N MET A 329 19.92 -4.89 12.84
CA MET A 329 19.30 -4.49 14.09
C MET A 329 18.04 -3.68 13.83
N ILE A 330 16.98 -3.97 14.59
CA ILE A 330 15.74 -3.19 14.47
C ILE A 330 15.97 -1.73 14.85
N ALA A 331 15.49 -0.81 14.05
CA ALA A 331 15.55 0.61 14.35
C ALA A 331 14.63 0.96 15.53
N ASP A 332 15.11 1.79 16.48
CA ASP A 332 14.34 2.16 17.68
C ASP A 332 13.03 2.84 17.32
N PHE A 333 13.04 3.70 16.30
CA PHE A 333 11.84 4.38 15.80
C PHE A 333 10.83 3.44 15.14
N SER A 334 11.26 2.25 14.64
CA SER A 334 10.35 1.37 13.93
C SER A 334 9.17 0.98 14.81
N SER A 335 7.96 1.34 14.39
CA SER A 335 6.75 0.98 15.13
C SER A 335 6.60 -0.53 15.23
N SER A 336 6.03 -1.00 16.34
CA SER A 336 5.66 -2.40 16.53
C SER A 336 4.57 -2.52 17.58
N GLN A 337 3.58 -3.36 17.32
CA GLN A 337 2.43 -3.54 18.20
C GLN A 337 1.92 -4.98 18.16
N ARG A 338 1.35 -5.42 19.28
CA ARG A 338 0.61 -6.68 19.38
C ARG A 338 -0.89 -6.39 19.48
N PHE A 339 -1.67 -7.06 18.66
CA PHE A 339 -3.13 -6.99 18.63
C PHE A 339 -3.77 -8.23 19.25
N LEU A 340 -4.96 -8.06 19.83
CA LEU A 340 -5.80 -9.16 20.29
C LEU A 340 -6.64 -9.70 19.13
N ARG A 341 -5.97 -10.29 18.14
CA ARG A 341 -6.59 -10.95 16.98
C ARG A 341 -5.95 -12.32 16.75
N PRO A 342 -6.72 -13.34 16.29
CA PRO A 342 -6.21 -14.71 16.19
C PRO A 342 -5.17 -14.89 15.08
N ALA A 343 -5.34 -14.19 13.96
CA ALA A 343 -4.39 -14.23 12.84
C ALA A 343 -3.47 -13.00 12.88
N ASP A 344 -2.17 -13.22 12.64
CA ASP A 344 -1.14 -12.16 12.54
C ASP A 344 -1.23 -11.09 13.64
N PRO A 345 -1.08 -11.49 14.91
CA PRO A 345 -1.26 -10.56 16.04
C PRO A 345 -0.14 -9.52 16.14
N LEU A 346 0.98 -9.71 15.46
CA LEU A 346 2.16 -8.85 15.56
C LEU A 346 2.33 -8.02 14.29
N VAL A 347 2.62 -6.74 14.45
CA VAL A 347 3.11 -5.85 13.39
C VAL A 347 4.43 -5.19 13.81
N PRO A 348 5.32 -4.93 12.85
CA PRO A 348 5.25 -5.20 11.41
C PRO A 348 5.21 -6.71 11.11
N ASP A 349 4.87 -7.09 9.86
CA ASP A 349 4.98 -8.48 9.41
C ASP A 349 6.42 -8.89 9.20
N ILE A 350 7.19 -7.98 8.62
CA ILE A 350 8.62 -8.12 8.33
C ILE A 350 9.33 -6.78 8.54
N VAL A 351 10.65 -6.81 8.53
CA VAL A 351 11.46 -5.60 8.55
C VAL A 351 12.36 -5.53 7.33
N GLY A 352 12.46 -4.35 6.74
CA GLY A 352 13.30 -4.07 5.58
C GLY A 352 14.39 -3.04 5.87
N PRO A 353 15.32 -2.82 4.92
CA PRO A 353 16.36 -1.81 5.02
C PRO A 353 15.77 -0.39 5.16
N GLY A 354 15.90 0.23 6.33
CA GLY A 354 15.21 1.50 6.61
C GLY A 354 16.05 2.56 7.34
N VAL A 355 17.33 2.29 7.65
CA VAL A 355 18.21 3.25 8.33
C VAL A 355 19.32 3.69 7.37
N ASP A 356 19.57 4.98 7.26
CA ASP A 356 20.59 5.58 6.39
C ASP A 356 20.53 5.05 4.95
N VAL A 357 19.33 5.02 4.41
CA VAL A 357 19.06 4.58 3.04
C VAL A 357 19.37 5.71 2.07
N ILE A 358 20.35 5.50 1.20
CA ILE A 358 20.70 6.45 0.15
C ILE A 358 19.84 6.21 -1.07
N SER A 359 19.13 7.26 -1.54
CA SER A 359 18.34 7.25 -2.75
C SER A 359 18.29 8.64 -3.40
N ALA A 360 17.52 8.78 -4.49
CA ALA A 360 17.45 10.01 -5.27
C ALA A 360 16.86 11.18 -4.47
N ARG A 361 17.31 12.39 -4.78
CA ARG A 361 16.78 13.66 -4.27
C ARG A 361 16.22 14.49 -5.44
N PRO A 362 15.09 15.18 -5.27
CA PRO A 362 14.57 16.10 -6.28
C PRO A 362 15.61 17.15 -6.71
N GLY A 363 15.62 17.48 -7.99
CA GLY A 363 16.60 18.42 -8.55
C GLY A 363 17.97 17.81 -8.83
N GLY A 364 18.19 16.51 -8.52
CA GLY A 364 19.43 15.78 -8.78
C GLY A 364 20.20 15.43 -7.50
N GLY A 365 21.19 14.55 -7.65
CA GLY A 365 21.97 14.04 -6.53
C GLY A 365 21.22 13.00 -5.69
N PHE A 366 21.75 12.76 -4.49
CA PHE A 366 21.25 11.72 -3.59
C PHE A 366 21.17 12.25 -2.17
N GLN A 367 20.29 11.63 -1.40
CA GLN A 367 20.16 11.88 0.04
C GLN A 367 20.01 10.56 0.80
N SER A 368 20.38 10.58 2.05
CA SER A 368 20.18 9.52 3.02
C SER A 368 18.97 9.85 3.86
N MET A 369 18.06 8.89 4.00
CA MET A 369 16.91 9.01 4.89
C MET A 369 16.77 7.77 5.77
N SER A 370 16.15 7.95 6.95
CA SER A 370 15.84 6.86 7.89
C SER A 370 14.35 6.86 8.23
N GLY A 371 13.69 5.71 8.08
CA GLY A 371 12.26 5.55 8.34
C GLY A 371 11.73 4.20 7.83
N THR A 372 10.59 3.78 8.33
CA THR A 372 9.84 2.64 7.74
C THR A 372 9.39 2.96 6.33
N SER A 373 9.27 4.25 5.99
CA SER A 373 9.05 4.76 4.64
C SER A 373 10.17 4.40 3.65
N MET A 374 11.39 4.17 4.12
CA MET A 374 12.53 3.76 3.29
C MET A 374 12.61 2.24 3.18
N ALA A 375 12.13 1.52 4.19
CA ALA A 375 12.05 0.07 4.18
C ALA A 375 10.96 -0.46 3.22
N THR A 376 9.80 0.16 3.23
CA THR A 376 8.63 -0.20 2.41
C THR A 376 8.95 -0.31 0.92
N PRO A 377 9.58 0.68 0.26
CA PRO A 377 9.91 0.61 -1.16
C PRO A 377 10.95 -0.48 -1.49
N HIS A 378 11.84 -0.86 -0.58
CA HIS A 378 12.73 -2.01 -0.78
C HIS A 378 11.92 -3.31 -0.93
N ILE A 379 10.91 -3.49 -0.10
CA ILE A 379 10.05 -4.67 -0.15
C ILE A 379 9.12 -4.64 -1.36
N ALA A 380 8.60 -3.47 -1.74
CA ALA A 380 7.83 -3.31 -2.97
C ALA A 380 8.67 -3.65 -4.22
N GLY A 381 9.93 -3.22 -4.26
CA GLY A 381 10.88 -3.59 -5.31
C GLY A 381 11.18 -5.10 -5.32
N LEU A 382 11.40 -5.73 -4.17
CA LEU A 382 11.58 -7.19 -4.08
C LEU A 382 10.35 -7.93 -4.60
N ALA A 383 9.15 -7.51 -4.21
CA ALA A 383 7.91 -8.08 -4.73
C ALA A 383 7.80 -7.96 -6.26
N ALA A 384 8.26 -6.85 -6.85
CA ALA A 384 8.28 -6.67 -8.30
C ALA A 384 9.21 -7.68 -9.01
N LEU A 385 10.38 -7.98 -8.43
CA LEU A 385 11.26 -9.03 -8.94
C LEU A 385 10.62 -10.41 -8.87
N LEU A 386 9.90 -10.70 -7.79
CA LEU A 386 9.20 -11.97 -7.60
C LEU A 386 8.02 -12.13 -8.56
N PHE A 387 7.24 -11.08 -8.82
CA PHE A 387 6.18 -11.11 -9.83
C PHE A 387 6.73 -11.26 -11.24
N GLU A 388 7.90 -10.67 -11.57
CA GLU A 388 8.57 -10.94 -12.86
C GLU A 388 8.95 -12.40 -13.00
N ALA A 389 9.48 -13.02 -11.93
CA ALA A 389 9.89 -14.41 -11.95
C ALA A 389 8.71 -15.39 -12.14
N LYS A 390 7.53 -15.05 -11.60
CA LYS A 390 6.31 -15.85 -11.71
C LYS A 390 5.09 -14.95 -11.95
N PRO A 391 4.84 -14.55 -13.21
CA PRO A 391 3.74 -13.63 -13.54
C PRO A 391 2.34 -14.12 -13.14
N SER A 392 2.16 -15.44 -13.08
CA SER A 392 0.90 -16.08 -12.64
C SER A 392 0.70 -16.10 -11.11
N ALA A 393 1.72 -15.72 -10.32
CA ALA A 393 1.61 -15.72 -8.87
C ALA A 393 0.55 -14.70 -8.41
N THR A 394 -0.20 -15.05 -7.39
CA THR A 394 -1.11 -14.13 -6.71
C THR A 394 -0.34 -13.21 -5.75
N ALA A 395 -0.98 -12.12 -5.30
CA ALA A 395 -0.44 -11.27 -4.24
C ALA A 395 -0.13 -12.09 -2.96
N ALA A 396 -0.99 -13.04 -2.63
CA ALA A 396 -0.80 -13.95 -1.50
C ALA A 396 0.41 -14.90 -1.68
N ASP A 397 0.67 -15.38 -2.90
CA ASP A 397 1.83 -16.24 -3.17
C ASP A 397 3.14 -15.50 -2.97
N VAL A 398 3.22 -14.26 -3.49
CA VAL A 398 4.42 -13.41 -3.35
C VAL A 398 4.63 -13.03 -1.89
N GLU A 399 3.59 -12.60 -1.19
CA GLU A 399 3.63 -12.30 0.24
C GLU A 399 4.12 -13.50 1.06
N LYS A 400 3.53 -14.67 0.84
CA LYS A 400 3.93 -15.92 1.51
C LYS A 400 5.39 -16.29 1.23
N ALA A 401 5.87 -16.06 0.02
CA ALA A 401 7.28 -16.30 -0.34
C ALA A 401 8.20 -15.36 0.43
N ILE A 402 7.86 -14.08 0.53
CA ILE A 402 8.58 -13.07 1.32
C ILE A 402 8.58 -13.48 2.80
N PHE A 403 7.42 -13.80 3.37
CA PHE A 403 7.28 -14.20 4.77
C PHE A 403 8.12 -15.42 5.12
N ASN A 404 8.03 -16.47 4.30
CA ASN A 404 8.74 -17.74 4.55
C ASN A 404 10.25 -17.65 4.29
N SER A 405 10.72 -16.62 3.57
CA SER A 405 12.15 -16.34 3.39
C SER A 405 12.77 -15.56 4.55
N SER A 406 11.92 -14.94 5.38
CA SER A 406 12.34 -14.00 6.42
C SER A 406 12.97 -14.71 7.62
N LYS A 407 13.97 -14.06 8.23
CA LYS A 407 14.67 -14.54 9.43
C LYS A 407 14.81 -13.40 10.44
N LEU A 408 14.54 -13.71 11.71
CA LEU A 408 14.64 -12.73 12.79
C LEU A 408 16.08 -12.27 13.04
N GLY A 409 17.06 -13.17 12.89
CA GLY A 409 18.41 -12.86 13.35
C GLY A 409 18.42 -12.53 14.86
N SER A 410 18.96 -11.37 15.22
CA SER A 410 18.97 -10.85 16.59
C SER A 410 17.73 -10.03 16.96
N ILE A 411 16.79 -9.84 16.02
CA ILE A 411 15.60 -9.02 16.24
C ILE A 411 14.61 -9.74 17.13
N PRO A 412 14.13 -9.15 18.24
CA PRO A 412 13.06 -9.73 19.03
C PRO A 412 11.79 -9.93 18.19
N ARG A 413 11.13 -11.08 18.33
CA ARG A 413 9.92 -11.38 17.56
C ARG A 413 8.80 -10.35 17.77
N SER A 414 8.68 -9.79 18.95
CA SER A 414 7.74 -8.71 19.26
C SER A 414 7.97 -7.42 18.46
N ARG A 415 9.19 -7.25 17.92
CA ARG A 415 9.62 -6.08 17.16
C ARG A 415 9.62 -6.32 15.65
N GLY A 416 9.96 -7.51 15.19
CA GLY A 416 10.18 -7.83 13.78
C GLY A 416 9.35 -8.99 13.25
N ASN A 417 8.52 -9.63 14.08
CA ASN A 417 7.62 -10.74 13.76
C ASN A 417 8.33 -11.88 12.99
N ARG A 418 8.33 -11.83 11.64
CA ARG A 418 9.01 -12.82 10.79
C ARG A 418 10.47 -12.45 10.50
N GLY A 419 10.85 -11.18 10.69
CA GLY A 419 12.22 -10.70 10.51
C GLY A 419 12.50 -10.15 9.11
N MET A 420 13.74 -10.32 8.66
CA MET A 420 14.31 -9.76 7.44
C MET A 420 14.19 -10.75 6.27
N PRO A 421 13.59 -10.38 5.13
CA PRO A 421 13.45 -11.28 3.98
C PRO A 421 14.79 -11.48 3.24
N ASP A 422 14.94 -12.68 2.68
CA ASP A 422 16.03 -13.07 1.79
C ASP A 422 15.47 -13.23 0.36
N GLY A 423 15.85 -12.35 -0.56
CA GLY A 423 15.32 -12.35 -1.91
C GLY A 423 15.57 -13.65 -2.68
N VAL A 424 16.72 -14.29 -2.47
CA VAL A 424 17.07 -15.55 -3.15
C VAL A 424 16.21 -16.70 -2.62
N VAL A 425 16.01 -16.75 -1.32
CA VAL A 425 15.15 -17.76 -0.68
C VAL A 425 13.68 -17.54 -1.07
N ALA A 426 13.21 -16.27 -1.10
CA ALA A 426 11.87 -15.92 -1.54
C ALA A 426 11.61 -16.39 -2.99
N LEU A 427 12.55 -16.14 -3.89
CA LEU A 427 12.48 -16.59 -5.27
C LEU A 427 12.36 -18.12 -5.36
N SER A 428 13.22 -18.84 -4.63
CA SER A 428 13.21 -20.29 -4.58
C SER A 428 11.86 -20.85 -4.09
N ILE A 429 11.32 -20.28 -3.02
CA ILE A 429 10.02 -20.67 -2.47
C ILE A 429 8.91 -20.44 -3.50
N LEU A 430 8.90 -19.28 -4.16
CA LEU A 430 7.87 -18.90 -5.12
C LEU A 430 7.88 -19.77 -6.38
N THR A 431 9.07 -20.08 -6.89
CA THR A 431 9.23 -20.84 -8.15
C THR A 431 9.33 -22.34 -7.95
N GLY A 432 9.55 -22.81 -6.71
CA GLY A 432 9.80 -24.21 -6.41
C GLY A 432 11.18 -24.71 -6.86
N THR A 433 12.12 -23.79 -7.19
CA THR A 433 13.47 -24.13 -7.64
C THR A 433 14.43 -24.20 -6.46
N SER A 434 15.31 -25.21 -6.42
CA SER A 434 16.35 -25.27 -5.38
C SER A 434 17.35 -24.14 -5.60
N VAL A 435 17.68 -23.40 -4.52
CA VAL A 435 18.85 -22.49 -4.54
C VAL A 435 20.08 -23.38 -4.73
N GLY A 436 20.73 -23.30 -5.90
CA GLY A 436 21.98 -23.99 -6.16
C GLY A 436 23.05 -23.61 -5.13
N GLY A 437 23.23 -24.43 -4.13
CA GLY A 437 24.24 -24.35 -3.09
C GLY A 437 24.65 -25.75 -2.73
N SER A 438 25.92 -26.10 -2.98
CA SER A 438 26.71 -27.18 -2.40
C SER A 438 25.92 -28.37 -1.85
N LYS A 439 26.22 -29.58 -2.38
CA LYS A 439 25.74 -30.90 -1.94
C LYS A 439 25.55 -30.96 -0.42
N GLY A 440 24.30 -31.13 0.02
CA GLY A 440 23.98 -31.36 1.44
C GLY A 440 22.48 -31.50 1.65
N THR A 441 22.04 -32.77 1.69
CA THR A 441 20.84 -33.30 2.32
C THR A 441 19.49 -32.84 1.79
N THR A 442 18.93 -33.66 0.94
CA THR A 442 17.53 -33.63 0.48
C THR A 442 16.60 -33.89 1.67
N VAL A 443 15.93 -32.90 2.18
CA VAL A 443 14.76 -33.06 3.06
C VAL A 443 13.56 -33.41 2.16
N LYS A 444 13.21 -34.65 2.06
CA LYS A 444 11.94 -35.10 1.45
C LYS A 444 10.78 -34.63 2.32
N VAL A 445 10.05 -33.63 1.86
CA VAL A 445 8.73 -33.31 2.42
C VAL A 445 7.78 -34.42 1.96
N ALA A 446 7.44 -35.33 2.87
CA ALA A 446 6.45 -36.37 2.63
C ALA A 446 5.05 -35.75 2.55
N SER A 447 4.48 -35.70 1.36
CA SER A 447 3.06 -35.38 1.17
C SER A 447 2.23 -36.57 1.66
N LYS A 448 1.60 -36.46 2.82
CA LYS A 448 0.56 -37.42 3.25
C LYS A 448 -0.67 -37.29 2.35
N LYS A 449 -0.80 -38.19 1.40
CA LYS A 449 -2.08 -38.47 0.72
C LYS A 449 -3.02 -39.16 1.72
N SER A 450 -4.07 -38.49 2.13
CA SER A 450 -5.18 -39.09 2.86
C SER A 450 -6.05 -39.91 1.89
N GLY A 451 -5.77 -41.19 1.77
CA GLY A 451 -6.64 -42.14 1.08
C GLY A 451 -7.71 -42.65 2.04
N LYS A 452 -8.94 -42.20 1.92
CA LYS A 452 -10.11 -42.86 2.52
C LYS A 452 -10.35 -44.18 1.80
N LYS A 453 -10.11 -45.33 2.48
CA LYS A 453 -10.65 -46.64 2.08
C LYS A 453 -11.87 -46.94 2.95
N SER A 454 -13.01 -47.10 2.32
CA SER A 454 -14.24 -47.66 2.88
C SER A 454 -14.07 -49.16 3.17
N PRO A 455 -14.64 -49.70 4.25
CA PRO A 455 -14.55 -51.14 4.50
C PRO A 455 -15.67 -51.90 3.76
N ALA A 456 -15.28 -52.90 2.97
CA ALA A 456 -16.18 -53.83 2.35
C ALA A 456 -16.74 -54.84 3.35
N ARG A 457 -18.04 -55.00 3.33
CA ARG A 457 -18.88 -55.93 4.07
C ARG A 457 -18.60 -57.37 3.63
N LYS A 458 -18.01 -58.22 4.47
CA LYS A 458 -18.02 -59.69 4.26
C LYS A 458 -19.08 -60.36 5.12
N ARG A 459 -19.97 -61.08 4.42
CA ARG A 459 -21.02 -61.96 4.95
C ARG A 459 -20.39 -63.18 5.65
N SER A 460 -20.90 -63.47 6.86
CA SER A 460 -20.65 -64.72 7.58
C SER A 460 -21.50 -65.86 7.03
N LYS A 461 -20.91 -67.00 6.87
CA LYS A 461 -21.61 -68.30 6.79
C LYS A 461 -21.35 -69.13 8.06
N LYS A 462 -22.44 -69.66 8.57
CA LYS A 462 -22.71 -70.51 9.67
C LYS A 462 -21.98 -71.85 9.63
N ALA A 463 -21.53 -72.35 10.75
CA ALA A 463 -21.63 -73.75 11.28
C ALA A 463 -20.75 -73.82 12.54
N GLY A 464 -21.09 -74.31 13.68
CA GLY A 464 -21.99 -75.31 14.11
C GLY A 464 -21.34 -76.04 15.30
N ARG A 465 -22.02 -76.07 16.45
CA ARG A 465 -21.94 -77.12 17.50
C ARG A 465 -20.59 -77.43 18.19
N LYS A 466 -20.46 -77.31 19.50
CA LYS A 466 -20.91 -78.30 20.53
C LYS A 466 -20.44 -77.87 21.91
N ALA A 467 -21.36 -77.91 22.80
CA ALA A 467 -21.44 -78.26 24.20
C ALA A 467 -20.17 -78.78 24.95
N ALA A 468 -19.95 -78.37 26.18
CA ALA A 468 -20.07 -79.16 27.41
C ALA A 468 -19.36 -78.41 28.57
N LYS A 469 -20.16 -78.06 29.63
CA LYS A 469 -20.18 -78.59 31.00
C LYS A 469 -19.00 -78.26 31.94
N LYS A 470 -19.42 -77.68 33.09
CA LYS A 470 -18.89 -77.87 34.46
C LYS A 470 -17.68 -76.98 34.80
N LYS A 471 -17.70 -76.19 35.82
CA LYS A 471 -18.33 -76.17 37.16
C LYS A 471 -18.63 -74.73 37.57
#